data_5f226528e8bc7c5f55a6260f18ab1e42
#
_entry.id   5f226528e8bc7c5f55a6260f18ab1e42
#
_cell.length_a   1.000
_cell.length_b   1.000
_cell.length_c   1.000
_cell.angle_alpha   90.00
_cell.angle_beta   90.00
_cell.angle_gamma   90.00
#
_symmetry.space_group_name_H-M   'P 1'
#
loop_
_entity.id
_entity.type
_entity.pdbx_description
1 polymer ?
#
loop_
_entity_poly.entity_id
_entity_poly.type
_entity_poly.pdbx_seq_one_letter_code
_entity_poly.pdbx_strand_id
1 'polypeptide(L)'
;MLITTRDRRLGERLVPGQRPIAIEPFEMEDAKCLLSKRVQLEDDVDEALSHQLLQTLDFLPLAITQATAFLAENEISIAEYLEILQRDDSEMKEFLATDIYDPGRDSDLSNSILQTWKVSFDQIRTQKPLAAEILSLMAVLDRQAISDRLLCRGRKIGIDFVKAIGVLKAFSMIKAESGNKVFSTHRLIQLATQK
;
A
#
# COMPACT_ATOMS: atom_id res chain seq x y z
N MET A 1 22.45 13.07 9.87
CA MET A 1 22.02 12.47 8.59
C MET A 1 21.37 11.13 8.88
N LEU A 2 20.19 10.84 8.36
CA LEU A 2 19.51 9.56 8.47
C LEU A 2 19.74 8.77 7.18
N ILE A 3 20.19 7.52 7.28
CA ILE A 3 20.39 6.62 6.14
C ILE A 3 19.49 5.41 6.35
N THR A 4 18.73 5.03 5.36
CA THR A 4 17.91 3.81 5.35
C THR A 4 18.42 2.87 4.28
N THR A 5 18.55 1.60 4.62
CA THR A 5 18.95 0.53 3.68
C THR A 5 18.21 -0.76 4.02
N ARG A 6 17.97 -1.61 3.03
CA ARG A 6 17.48 -2.98 3.23
C ARG A 6 18.61 -3.98 3.47
N ASP A 7 19.84 -3.62 3.08
CA ASP A 7 21.01 -4.46 3.28
C ASP A 7 21.69 -4.10 4.60
N ARG A 8 21.61 -5.02 5.57
CA ARG A 8 22.24 -4.89 6.88
C ARG A 8 23.75 -4.70 6.79
N ARG A 9 24.43 -5.43 5.89
CA ARG A 9 25.89 -5.34 5.70
C ARG A 9 26.30 -3.97 5.17
N LEU A 10 25.48 -3.41 4.28
CA LEU A 10 25.67 -2.04 3.79
C LEU A 10 25.47 -1.04 4.93
N GLY A 11 24.44 -1.21 5.75
CA GLY A 11 24.20 -0.39 6.92
C GLY A 11 25.39 -0.37 7.89
N GLU A 12 25.97 -1.53 8.20
CA GLU A 12 27.15 -1.66 9.07
C GLU A 12 28.40 -1.00 8.46
N ARG A 13 28.54 -0.99 7.13
CA ARG A 13 29.66 -0.33 6.43
C ARG A 13 29.52 1.19 6.38
N LEU A 14 28.29 1.69 6.29
CA LEU A 14 28.02 3.14 6.19
C LEU A 14 28.18 3.86 7.52
N VAL A 15 28.05 3.17 8.63
CA VAL A 15 28.19 3.73 10.00
C VAL A 15 29.15 2.86 10.84
N PRO A 16 30.45 2.87 10.55
CA PRO A 16 31.41 2.08 11.29
C PRO A 16 31.37 2.38 12.80
N GLY A 17 31.24 1.33 13.61
CA GLY A 17 31.21 1.46 15.08
C GLY A 17 29.82 1.75 15.66
N GLN A 18 28.78 1.90 14.84
CA GLN A 18 27.38 1.98 15.28
C GLN A 18 26.59 0.77 14.77
N ARG A 19 25.61 0.32 15.56
CA ARG A 19 24.70 -0.74 15.12
C ARG A 19 23.54 -0.11 14.36
N PRO A 20 23.21 -0.59 13.12
CA PRO A 20 21.99 -0.21 12.44
C PRO A 20 20.77 -0.58 13.30
N ILE A 21 19.77 0.28 13.32
CA ILE A 21 18.47 -0.02 13.94
C ILE A 21 17.69 -0.89 12.93
N ALA A 22 17.38 -2.12 13.32
CA ALA A 22 16.46 -2.95 12.55
C ALA A 22 15.04 -2.45 12.75
N ILE A 23 14.29 -2.33 11.63
CA ILE A 23 12.85 -2.02 11.66
C ILE A 23 12.16 -3.32 11.30
N GLU A 24 11.61 -3.95 12.33
CA GLU A 24 10.87 -5.21 12.20
C GLU A 24 9.39 -4.94 11.83
N PRO A 25 8.66 -5.94 11.32
CA PRO A 25 7.20 -5.88 11.25
C PRO A 25 6.60 -5.54 12.63
N PHE A 26 5.37 -5.07 12.64
CA PHE A 26 4.70 -4.79 13.91
C PHE A 26 4.54 -6.07 14.74
N GLU A 27 4.64 -5.94 16.05
CA GLU A 27 4.14 -6.96 16.96
C GLU A 27 2.60 -6.99 16.92
N MET A 28 2.00 -8.07 17.40
CA MET A 28 0.55 -8.29 17.36
C MET A 28 -0.23 -7.09 17.95
N GLU A 29 0.22 -6.58 19.08
CA GLU A 29 -0.46 -5.50 19.79
C GLU A 29 -0.43 -4.17 19.01
N ASP A 30 0.72 -3.84 18.39
CA ASP A 30 0.86 -2.65 17.56
C ASP A 30 0.00 -2.75 16.29
N ALA A 31 -0.01 -3.93 15.69
CA ALA A 31 -0.82 -4.22 14.50
C ALA A 31 -2.33 -4.13 14.81
N LYS A 32 -2.78 -4.71 15.94
CA LYS A 32 -4.16 -4.57 16.44
C LYS A 32 -4.52 -3.11 16.70
N CYS A 33 -3.61 -2.36 17.33
CA CYS A 33 -3.81 -0.92 17.59
C CYS A 33 -3.96 -0.13 16.28
N LEU A 34 -3.20 -0.47 15.23
CA LEU A 34 -3.34 0.19 13.92
C LEU A 34 -4.67 -0.18 13.25
N LEU A 35 -5.08 -1.45 13.31
CA LEU A 35 -6.34 -1.95 12.76
C LEU A 35 -7.54 -1.27 13.43
N SER A 36 -7.60 -1.28 14.77
CA SER A 36 -8.72 -0.74 15.56
C SER A 36 -8.92 0.78 15.43
N LYS A 37 -7.88 1.52 15.05
CA LYS A 37 -8.01 2.97 14.78
C LYS A 37 -8.86 3.29 13.55
N ARG A 38 -9.11 2.33 12.69
CA ARG A 38 -9.79 2.53 11.40
C ARG A 38 -11.01 1.64 11.19
N VAL A 39 -11.07 0.52 11.89
CA VAL A 39 -12.17 -0.45 11.83
C VAL A 39 -12.73 -0.59 13.24
N GLN A 40 -14.04 -0.41 13.39
CA GLN A 40 -14.72 -0.69 14.66
C GLN A 40 -14.82 -2.21 14.81
N LEU A 41 -14.21 -2.73 15.86
CA LEU A 41 -14.25 -4.15 16.23
C LEU A 41 -15.28 -4.29 17.36
N GLU A 42 -16.40 -4.94 17.09
CA GLU A 42 -17.51 -4.93 18.04
C GLU A 42 -17.64 -6.22 18.89
N ASP A 43 -17.02 -7.36 18.51
CA ASP A 43 -17.23 -8.66 19.19
C ASP A 43 -15.99 -9.58 19.22
N ASP A 44 -16.01 -10.63 20.07
CA ASP A 44 -14.99 -11.67 20.18
C ASP A 44 -14.73 -12.41 18.85
N VAL A 45 -15.73 -12.49 17.95
CA VAL A 45 -15.60 -13.07 16.61
C VAL A 45 -14.68 -12.21 15.75
N ASP A 46 -14.75 -10.90 15.92
CA ASP A 46 -13.86 -9.96 15.23
C ASP A 46 -12.42 -10.10 15.69
N GLU A 47 -12.15 -10.59 16.90
CA GLU A 47 -10.79 -10.80 17.36
C GLU A 47 -10.08 -11.93 16.60
N ALA A 48 -10.75 -13.05 16.36
CA ALA A 48 -10.20 -14.17 15.59
C ALA A 48 -9.96 -13.80 14.12
N LEU A 49 -10.92 -13.10 13.50
CA LEU A 49 -10.80 -12.62 12.13
C LEU A 49 -9.73 -11.53 11.98
N SER A 50 -9.63 -10.64 12.98
CA SER A 50 -8.58 -9.62 13.03
C SER A 50 -7.20 -10.25 13.11
N HIS A 51 -7.04 -11.28 13.95
CA HIS A 51 -5.79 -12.02 14.06
C HIS A 51 -5.42 -12.68 12.73
N GLN A 52 -6.38 -13.36 12.08
CA GLN A 52 -6.18 -13.99 10.79
C GLN A 52 -5.81 -12.97 9.70
N LEU A 53 -6.48 -11.82 9.67
CA LEU A 53 -6.16 -10.73 8.73
C LEU A 53 -4.73 -10.23 8.96
N LEU A 54 -4.35 -9.92 10.20
CA LEU A 54 -3.02 -9.42 10.52
C LEU A 54 -1.91 -10.41 10.17
N GLN A 55 -2.15 -11.72 10.36
CA GLN A 55 -1.24 -12.77 9.92
C GLN A 55 -1.13 -12.81 8.39
N THR A 56 -2.25 -12.74 7.66
CA THR A 56 -2.27 -12.70 6.19
C THR A 56 -1.52 -11.47 5.63
N LEU A 57 -1.51 -10.38 6.39
CA LEU A 57 -0.83 -9.12 6.05
C LEU A 57 0.62 -9.05 6.57
N ASP A 58 1.17 -10.15 7.11
CA ASP A 58 2.55 -10.24 7.66
C ASP A 58 2.87 -9.13 8.66
N PHE A 59 1.88 -8.63 9.37
CA PHE A 59 1.99 -7.50 10.31
C PHE A 59 2.62 -6.23 9.72
N LEU A 60 2.55 -6.07 8.40
CA LEU A 60 3.14 -4.94 7.69
C LEU A 60 2.25 -3.70 7.77
N PRO A 61 2.75 -2.57 8.33
CA PRO A 61 1.94 -1.36 8.52
C PRO A 61 1.30 -0.83 7.24
N LEU A 62 1.99 -0.95 6.10
CA LEU A 62 1.43 -0.50 4.82
C LEU A 62 0.29 -1.40 4.35
N ALA A 63 0.44 -2.73 4.46
CA ALA A 63 -0.59 -3.69 4.09
C ALA A 63 -1.84 -3.50 4.97
N ILE A 64 -1.67 -3.36 6.29
CA ILE A 64 -2.76 -3.07 7.23
C ILE A 64 -3.46 -1.75 6.87
N THR A 65 -2.69 -0.69 6.55
CA THR A 65 -3.25 0.61 6.17
C THR A 65 -4.08 0.52 4.89
N GLN A 66 -3.65 -0.24 3.91
CA GLN A 66 -4.38 -0.43 2.65
C GLN A 66 -5.62 -1.31 2.85
N ALA A 67 -5.48 -2.41 3.57
CA ALA A 67 -6.61 -3.28 3.89
C ALA A 67 -7.72 -2.52 4.64
N THR A 68 -7.36 -1.77 5.67
CA THR A 68 -8.34 -0.96 6.43
C THR A 68 -8.98 0.14 5.59
N ALA A 69 -8.23 0.75 4.66
CA ALA A 69 -8.79 1.72 3.72
C ALA A 69 -9.81 1.07 2.78
N PHE A 70 -9.52 -0.14 2.28
CA PHE A 70 -10.43 -0.89 1.43
C PHE A 70 -11.71 -1.30 2.18
N LEU A 71 -11.57 -1.82 3.41
CA LEU A 71 -12.71 -2.17 4.27
C LEU A 71 -13.62 -0.96 4.50
N ALA A 72 -13.05 0.18 4.86
CA ALA A 72 -13.81 1.40 5.14
C ALA A 72 -14.49 1.99 3.89
N GLU A 73 -13.81 2.01 2.73
CA GLU A 73 -14.35 2.57 1.50
C GLU A 73 -15.50 1.73 0.92
N ASN A 74 -15.46 0.42 1.14
CA ASN A 74 -16.47 -0.50 0.61
C ASN A 74 -17.52 -0.93 1.64
N GLU A 75 -17.38 -0.49 2.89
CA GLU A 75 -18.28 -0.87 3.98
C GLU A 75 -18.46 -2.39 4.11
N ILE A 76 -17.35 -3.16 3.93
CA ILE A 76 -17.35 -4.61 4.04
C ILE A 76 -16.68 -5.09 5.32
N SER A 77 -17.01 -6.31 5.74
CA SER A 77 -16.43 -6.97 6.91
C SER A 77 -15.03 -7.53 6.64
N ILE A 78 -14.29 -7.80 7.73
CA ILE A 78 -12.98 -8.47 7.67
C ILE A 78 -13.13 -9.87 7.03
N ALA A 79 -14.22 -10.59 7.31
CA ALA A 79 -14.49 -11.90 6.74
C ALA A 79 -14.59 -11.85 5.21
N GLU A 80 -15.39 -10.93 4.67
CA GLU A 80 -15.55 -10.74 3.23
C GLU A 80 -14.23 -10.35 2.56
N TYR A 81 -13.44 -9.51 3.21
CA TYR A 81 -12.13 -9.12 2.68
C TYR A 81 -11.15 -10.29 2.65
N LEU A 82 -11.12 -11.13 3.68
CA LEU A 82 -10.32 -12.36 3.70
C LEU A 82 -10.71 -13.32 2.58
N GLU A 83 -12.02 -13.47 2.28
CA GLU A 83 -12.47 -14.26 1.13
C GLU A 83 -11.96 -13.70 -0.21
N ILE A 84 -11.97 -12.36 -0.37
CA ILE A 84 -11.43 -11.70 -1.57
C ILE A 84 -9.94 -12.03 -1.73
N LEU A 85 -9.16 -11.86 -0.65
CA LEU A 85 -7.72 -12.17 -0.67
C LEU A 85 -7.44 -13.62 -1.04
N GLN A 86 -8.23 -14.57 -0.52
CA GLN A 86 -8.07 -16.00 -0.82
C GLN A 86 -8.39 -16.35 -2.27
N ARG A 87 -9.39 -15.71 -2.88
CA ARG A 87 -9.74 -15.92 -4.30
C ARG A 87 -8.62 -15.45 -5.24
N ASP A 88 -7.99 -14.34 -4.92
CA ASP A 88 -6.92 -13.74 -5.72
C ASP A 88 -5.55 -14.43 -5.56
N ASP A 89 -5.39 -15.34 -4.60
CA ASP A 89 -4.10 -15.97 -4.28
C ASP A 89 -3.52 -16.80 -5.45
N SER A 90 -4.38 -17.44 -6.24
CA SER A 90 -3.96 -18.22 -7.42
C SER A 90 -3.43 -17.33 -8.55
N GLU A 91 -4.12 -16.25 -8.86
CA GLU A 91 -3.70 -15.26 -9.87
C GLU A 91 -2.47 -14.50 -9.40
N MET A 92 -2.35 -14.26 -8.08
CA MET A 92 -1.20 -13.58 -7.50
C MET A 92 0.06 -14.42 -7.57
N LYS A 93 -0.02 -15.76 -7.39
CA LYS A 93 1.12 -16.67 -7.56
C LYS A 93 1.66 -16.62 -8.99
N GLU A 94 0.77 -16.58 -9.99
CA GLU A 94 1.16 -16.45 -11.40
C GLU A 94 1.76 -15.07 -11.69
N PHE A 95 1.19 -14.00 -11.12
CA PHE A 95 1.71 -12.62 -11.23
C PHE A 95 3.11 -12.47 -10.57
N LEU A 96 3.37 -13.16 -9.46
CA LEU A 96 4.66 -13.13 -8.76
C LEU A 96 5.70 -14.04 -9.41
N ALA A 97 5.28 -15.12 -10.09
CA ALA A 97 6.17 -16.01 -10.84
C ALA A 97 6.78 -15.30 -12.08
N THR A 98 6.13 -14.25 -12.58
CA THR A 98 6.66 -13.40 -13.65
C THR A 98 7.58 -12.33 -13.04
N ASP A 99 8.85 -12.69 -12.86
CA ASP A 99 10.02 -11.89 -12.49
C ASP A 99 9.81 -10.45 -12.01
N ILE A 100 9.70 -10.28 -10.68
CA ILE A 100 10.15 -9.04 -10.04
C ILE A 100 11.61 -9.27 -9.63
N TYR A 101 12.54 -9.07 -10.54
CA TYR A 101 13.95 -9.10 -10.21
C TYR A 101 14.35 -7.81 -9.47
N ASP A 102 14.26 -7.82 -8.14
CA ASP A 102 14.93 -6.85 -7.26
C ASP A 102 15.97 -7.62 -6.43
N PRO A 103 17.29 -7.43 -6.65
CA PRO A 103 18.35 -8.22 -6.00
C PRO A 103 18.41 -8.11 -4.47
N GLY A 104 17.57 -7.30 -3.85
CA GLY A 104 17.52 -7.09 -2.39
C GLY A 104 16.21 -7.52 -1.74
N ARG A 105 15.43 -8.38 -2.38
CA ARG A 105 14.07 -8.74 -1.96
C ARG A 105 14.05 -9.97 -1.06
N ASP A 106 13.58 -9.83 0.17
CA ASP A 106 12.98 -10.93 0.91
C ASP A 106 11.63 -11.26 0.24
N SER A 107 11.56 -12.43 -0.40
CA SER A 107 10.47 -12.87 -1.26
C SER A 107 9.10 -12.92 -0.55
N ASP A 108 9.08 -13.13 0.75
CA ASP A 108 7.87 -13.40 1.52
C ASP A 108 7.14 -12.14 1.99
N LEU A 109 7.88 -11.08 2.33
CA LEU A 109 7.31 -9.82 2.88
C LEU A 109 6.59 -8.93 1.86
N SER A 110 6.70 -9.21 0.57
CA SER A 110 6.10 -8.36 -0.47
C SER A 110 4.76 -8.86 -1.00
N ASN A 111 4.41 -10.10 -0.71
CA ASN A 111 3.23 -10.75 -1.28
C ASN A 111 1.94 -10.14 -0.71
N SER A 112 1.88 -9.91 0.61
CA SER A 112 0.71 -9.32 1.27
C SER A 112 0.42 -7.90 0.81
N ILE A 113 1.47 -7.09 0.58
CA ILE A 113 1.29 -5.72 0.06
C ILE A 113 0.80 -5.74 -1.39
N LEU A 114 1.34 -6.65 -2.21
CA LEU A 114 0.93 -6.78 -3.60
C LEU A 114 -0.52 -7.26 -3.71
N GLN A 115 -0.94 -8.21 -2.86
CA GLN A 115 -2.33 -8.65 -2.80
C GLN A 115 -3.28 -7.52 -2.44
N THR A 116 -3.03 -6.81 -1.34
CA THR A 116 -3.87 -5.68 -0.92
C THR A 116 -3.91 -4.57 -1.96
N TRP A 117 -2.76 -4.30 -2.61
CA TRP A 117 -2.69 -3.34 -3.69
C TRP A 117 -3.52 -3.78 -4.90
N LYS A 118 -3.38 -5.04 -5.36
CA LYS A 118 -4.10 -5.57 -6.54
C LYS A 118 -5.60 -5.46 -6.36
N VAL A 119 -6.14 -5.94 -5.24
CA VAL A 119 -7.58 -5.87 -4.93
C VAL A 119 -8.08 -4.43 -5.01
N SER A 120 -7.37 -3.50 -4.36
CA SER A 120 -7.74 -2.08 -4.37
C SER A 120 -7.58 -1.45 -5.77
N PHE A 121 -6.51 -1.78 -6.50
CA PHE A 121 -6.25 -1.21 -7.82
C PHE A 121 -7.26 -1.69 -8.87
N ASP A 122 -7.64 -2.97 -8.87
CA ASP A 122 -8.62 -3.52 -9.80
C ASP A 122 -10.00 -2.89 -9.57
N GLN A 123 -10.38 -2.66 -8.33
CA GLN A 123 -11.60 -1.93 -8.02
C GLN A 123 -11.54 -0.48 -8.51
N ILE A 124 -10.45 0.25 -8.23
CA ILE A 124 -10.26 1.63 -8.70
C ILE A 124 -10.31 1.68 -10.23
N ARG A 125 -9.65 0.75 -10.92
CA ARG A 125 -9.64 0.66 -12.39
C ARG A 125 -11.03 0.51 -12.96
N THR A 126 -11.86 -0.30 -12.32
CA THR A 126 -13.25 -0.55 -12.76
C THR A 126 -14.16 0.65 -12.47
N GLN A 127 -14.09 1.23 -11.28
CA GLN A 127 -15.01 2.28 -10.83
C GLN A 127 -14.59 3.69 -11.26
N LYS A 128 -13.29 3.96 -11.34
CA LYS A 128 -12.69 5.26 -11.63
C LYS A 128 -11.45 5.15 -12.51
N PRO A 129 -11.60 4.85 -13.80
CA PRO A 129 -10.46 4.65 -14.72
C PRO A 129 -9.44 5.79 -14.69
N LEU A 130 -9.90 7.06 -14.57
CA LEU A 130 -9.01 8.22 -14.46
C LEU A 130 -8.08 8.15 -13.24
N ALA A 131 -8.57 7.60 -12.11
CA ALA A 131 -7.72 7.42 -10.93
C ALA A 131 -6.63 6.38 -11.19
N ALA A 132 -6.95 5.27 -11.84
CA ALA A 132 -5.98 4.27 -12.24
C ALA A 132 -4.94 4.84 -13.24
N GLU A 133 -5.37 5.64 -14.22
CA GLU A 133 -4.46 6.33 -15.14
C GLU A 133 -3.50 7.28 -14.42
N ILE A 134 -4.01 8.06 -13.45
CA ILE A 134 -3.19 8.96 -12.64
C ILE A 134 -2.16 8.15 -11.84
N LEU A 135 -2.56 7.06 -11.20
CA LEU A 135 -1.66 6.22 -10.42
C LEU A 135 -0.59 5.58 -11.32
N SER A 136 -0.98 5.11 -12.50
CA SER A 136 -0.05 4.57 -13.51
C SER A 136 0.96 5.63 -13.99
N LEU A 137 0.52 6.88 -14.16
CA LEU A 137 1.42 7.98 -14.49
C LEU A 137 2.40 8.26 -13.33
N MET A 138 1.90 8.27 -12.08
CA MET A 138 2.76 8.45 -10.90
C MET A 138 3.79 7.32 -10.75
N ALA A 139 3.49 6.14 -11.26
CA ALA A 139 4.39 4.99 -11.19
C ALA A 139 5.68 5.18 -12.00
N VAL A 140 5.64 5.97 -13.08
CA VAL A 140 6.81 6.24 -13.97
C VAL A 140 7.51 7.56 -13.63
N LEU A 141 7.01 8.34 -12.67
CA LEU A 141 7.60 9.59 -12.19
C LEU A 141 8.42 9.37 -10.92
N ASP A 142 9.13 10.42 -10.48
CA ASP A 142 9.64 10.40 -9.09
C ASP A 142 8.45 10.31 -8.13
N ARG A 143 8.56 9.40 -7.16
CA ARG A 143 7.48 9.11 -6.20
C ARG A 143 7.14 10.25 -5.22
N GLN A 144 7.99 11.27 -5.14
CA GLN A 144 7.86 12.39 -4.22
C GLN A 144 7.61 13.70 -4.97
N ALA A 145 6.92 14.61 -4.33
CA ALA A 145 6.69 15.97 -4.82
C ALA A 145 6.07 16.05 -6.23
N ILE A 146 5.18 15.11 -6.58
CA ILE A 146 4.50 15.10 -7.88
C ILE A 146 3.44 16.20 -7.90
N SER A 147 3.60 17.20 -8.77
CA SER A 147 2.66 18.31 -8.89
C SER A 147 1.33 17.89 -9.55
N ASP A 148 0.23 18.45 -9.07
CA ASP A 148 -1.10 18.35 -9.68
C ASP A 148 -1.11 18.73 -11.17
N ARG A 149 -0.34 19.77 -11.54
CA ARG A 149 -0.21 20.23 -12.94
C ARG A 149 0.37 19.15 -13.85
N LEU A 150 1.33 18.37 -13.34
CA LEU A 150 1.94 17.27 -14.09
C LEU A 150 0.93 16.14 -14.28
N LEU A 151 0.18 15.80 -13.24
CA LEU A 151 -0.85 14.76 -13.28
C LEU A 151 -2.03 15.13 -14.18
N CYS A 152 -2.38 16.42 -14.26
CA CYS A 152 -3.40 16.94 -15.19
C CYS A 152 -2.90 17.05 -16.63
N ARG A 153 -1.62 16.74 -16.93
CA ARG A 153 -1.02 16.90 -18.27
C ARG A 153 -1.25 18.29 -18.87
N GLY A 154 -1.14 19.34 -18.05
CA GLY A 154 -1.35 20.73 -18.45
C GLY A 154 -2.81 21.12 -18.71
N ARG A 155 -3.79 20.24 -18.49
CA ARG A 155 -5.22 20.56 -18.56
C ARG A 155 -5.68 21.29 -17.30
N LYS A 156 -6.82 21.99 -17.37
CA LYS A 156 -7.44 22.59 -16.18
C LYS A 156 -7.88 21.48 -15.21
N ILE A 157 -7.63 21.70 -13.93
CA ILE A 157 -8.10 20.81 -12.87
C ILE A 157 -9.63 20.85 -12.86
N GLY A 158 -10.24 19.75 -13.28
CA GLY A 158 -11.69 19.57 -13.29
C GLY A 158 -12.20 18.75 -12.10
N ILE A 159 -13.50 18.67 -11.96
CA ILE A 159 -14.16 17.89 -10.90
C ILE A 159 -13.74 16.41 -10.94
N ASP A 160 -13.58 15.84 -12.13
CA ASP A 160 -13.19 14.43 -12.28
C ASP A 160 -11.80 14.14 -11.76
N PHE A 161 -10.85 15.08 -11.96
CA PHE A 161 -9.52 14.98 -11.36
C PHE A 161 -9.59 15.01 -9.83
N VAL A 162 -10.36 15.96 -9.26
CA VAL A 162 -10.54 16.04 -7.81
C VAL A 162 -11.14 14.76 -7.24
N LYS A 163 -12.16 14.19 -7.91
CA LYS A 163 -12.76 12.92 -7.53
C LYS A 163 -11.78 11.76 -7.65
N ALA A 164 -10.97 11.70 -8.71
CA ALA A 164 -9.96 10.67 -8.91
C ALA A 164 -8.88 10.72 -7.81
N ILE A 165 -8.37 11.90 -7.49
CA ILE A 165 -7.44 12.10 -6.37
C ILE A 165 -8.09 11.71 -5.03
N GLY A 166 -9.37 12.04 -4.83
CA GLY A 166 -10.14 11.65 -3.65
C GLY A 166 -10.16 10.14 -3.46
N VAL A 167 -10.45 9.39 -4.51
CA VAL A 167 -10.43 7.91 -4.51
C VAL A 167 -9.05 7.37 -4.19
N LEU A 168 -7.99 7.84 -4.84
CA LEU A 168 -6.63 7.39 -4.55
C LEU A 168 -6.20 7.64 -3.10
N LYS A 169 -6.66 8.74 -2.51
CA LYS A 169 -6.44 9.05 -1.08
C LYS A 169 -7.24 8.12 -0.17
N ALA A 170 -8.52 7.85 -0.51
CA ALA A 170 -9.40 6.98 0.27
C ALA A 170 -8.80 5.56 0.36
N PHE A 171 -8.28 5.03 -0.74
CA PHE A 171 -7.59 3.74 -0.77
C PHE A 171 -6.13 3.78 -0.26
N SER A 172 -5.67 4.88 0.31
CA SER A 172 -4.30 5.06 0.83
C SER A 172 -3.19 4.79 -0.20
N MET A 173 -3.49 4.97 -1.50
CA MET A 173 -2.51 4.80 -2.58
C MET A 173 -1.55 5.98 -2.70
N ILE A 174 -2.01 7.18 -2.33
CA ILE A 174 -1.23 8.42 -2.38
C ILE A 174 -1.40 9.23 -1.11
N LYS A 175 -0.39 10.05 -0.83
CA LYS A 175 -0.45 11.10 0.19
C LYS A 175 -0.49 12.45 -0.50
N ALA A 176 -1.31 13.38 0.02
CA ALA A 176 -1.32 14.77 -0.43
C ALA A 176 -0.51 15.63 0.53
N GLU A 177 0.27 16.52 -0.06
CA GLU A 177 1.08 17.51 0.63
C GLU A 177 0.70 18.93 0.14
N SER A 178 1.08 19.96 0.86
CA SER A 178 0.92 21.36 0.43
C SER A 178 -0.47 21.68 -0.15
N GLY A 179 -1.51 21.43 0.61
CA GLY A 179 -2.87 21.82 0.23
C GLY A 179 -3.44 21.07 -0.98
N ASN A 180 -3.13 19.78 -1.16
CA ASN A 180 -3.52 18.94 -2.28
C ASN A 180 -2.98 19.39 -3.65
N LYS A 181 -1.86 20.08 -3.68
CA LYS A 181 -1.18 20.50 -4.94
C LYS A 181 0.02 19.62 -5.27
N VAL A 182 0.51 18.89 -4.29
CA VAL A 182 1.67 18.00 -4.39
C VAL A 182 1.30 16.67 -3.80
N PHE A 183 1.70 15.60 -4.46
CA PHE A 183 1.38 14.23 -4.08
C PHE A 183 2.64 13.38 -4.00
N SER A 184 2.58 12.37 -3.16
CA SER A 184 3.60 11.34 -3.06
C SER A 184 2.95 9.96 -3.00
N THR A 185 3.70 8.94 -3.43
CA THR A 185 3.27 7.55 -3.33
C THR A 185 4.35 6.71 -2.65
N HIS A 186 3.95 5.60 -2.05
CA HIS A 186 4.91 4.68 -1.45
C HIS A 186 5.65 3.89 -2.54
N ARG A 187 6.96 3.61 -2.33
CA ARG A 187 7.79 2.89 -3.31
C ARG A 187 7.18 1.54 -3.73
N LEU A 188 6.61 0.79 -2.80
CA LEU A 188 6.02 -0.52 -3.09
C LEU A 188 4.75 -0.41 -3.94
N ILE A 189 3.91 0.63 -3.70
CA ILE A 189 2.75 0.92 -4.56
C ILE A 189 3.22 1.28 -5.97
N GLN A 190 4.26 2.12 -6.08
CA GLN A 190 4.85 2.49 -7.36
C GLN A 190 5.33 1.26 -8.14
N LEU A 191 6.12 0.38 -7.49
CA LEU A 191 6.62 -0.85 -8.12
C LEU A 191 5.50 -1.82 -8.52
N ALA A 192 4.46 -1.95 -7.70
CA ALA A 192 3.30 -2.78 -7.99
C ALA A 192 2.50 -2.24 -9.20
N THR A 193 2.43 -0.91 -9.36
CA THR A 193 1.68 -0.25 -10.43
C THR A 193 2.43 -0.27 -11.79
N GLN A 194 3.75 -0.45 -11.80
CA GLN A 194 4.56 -0.51 -13.02
C GLN A 194 4.38 -1.81 -13.82
N LYS A 195 3.74 -2.81 -13.25
CA LYS A 195 3.44 -4.11 -13.85
C LYS A 195 2.01 -4.17 -14.38
#